data_ce471aab279d49d89b1027c922ed7efe
#
_entry.id   ce471aab279d49d89b1027c922ed7efe
#
_cell.length_a   1.000
_cell.length_b   1.000
_cell.length_c   1.000
_cell.angle_alpha   90.00
_cell.angle_beta   90.00
_cell.angle_gamma   90.00
#
_symmetry.space_group_name_H-M   'P 1'
#
loop_
_entity.id
_entity.type
_entity.pdbx_description
1 polymer ?
#
loop_
_entity_poly.entity_id
_entity_poly.type
_entity_poly.pdbx_seq_one_letter_code
_entity_poly.pdbx_strand_id
1 'polypeptide(L)'
;VDSTRDLLVALAGRYAFSDLGALTSDSEVAEVCEFGHRLLSLDAEDFAAEARGVPAGLRRRARACHMPQTPREQPRGALESLRPAYGLLLEVIAVRWHRRELSPMIAAVHIAGEYLPLVAFEAHLGHAGDPARWPEGLSAPGSRFGVIGDRECDHTKSEQSATNRTLRVAAEPAEGWRAYFDRQHSQVAGALGVCVAACRNPCTAMDWIEPEVRADLQARARTALAFAETPLVRLRHAAPVGHGFGVPSPEEVLDAWERSRAVLDKNSVGTAALKDDGFPLPGLPSLFSAIAAADIQPATLLRDVSEHITALLGRG
;
A
#
# COMPACT_ATOMS: atom_id res chain seq x y z
N VAL A 1 -21.25 16.39 -33.28
CA VAL A 1 -21.72 16.07 -31.92
C VAL A 1 -21.19 14.71 -31.50
N ASP A 2 -21.26 13.68 -32.37
CA ASP A 2 -20.79 12.32 -32.03
C ASP A 2 -19.27 12.24 -31.77
N SER A 3 -18.47 12.93 -32.56
CA SER A 3 -16.99 12.86 -32.46
C SER A 3 -16.40 13.36 -31.12
N THR A 4 -16.99 14.38 -30.50
CA THR A 4 -16.51 14.87 -29.19
C THR A 4 -16.88 13.91 -28.07
N ARG A 5 -18.10 13.40 -28.11
CA ARG A 5 -18.57 12.41 -27.15
C ARG A 5 -17.75 11.11 -27.23
N ASP A 6 -17.51 10.63 -28.44
CA ASP A 6 -16.70 9.43 -28.65
C ASP A 6 -15.28 9.61 -28.13
N LEU A 7 -14.71 10.80 -28.26
CA LEU A 7 -13.42 11.13 -27.67
C LEU A 7 -13.46 11.09 -26.14
N LEU A 8 -14.46 11.70 -25.52
CA LEU A 8 -14.60 11.68 -24.04
C LEU A 8 -14.79 10.26 -23.51
N VAL A 9 -15.59 9.42 -24.19
CA VAL A 9 -15.76 8.01 -23.85
C VAL A 9 -14.43 7.24 -23.99
N ALA A 10 -13.69 7.50 -25.05
CA ALA A 10 -12.37 6.90 -25.23
C ALA A 10 -11.37 7.32 -24.14
N LEU A 11 -11.41 8.58 -23.70
CA LEU A 11 -10.59 9.05 -22.57
C LEU A 11 -10.99 8.38 -21.25
N ALA A 12 -12.30 8.20 -21.00
CA ALA A 12 -12.78 7.46 -19.83
C ALA A 12 -12.26 6.02 -19.82
N GLY A 13 -12.39 5.30 -20.94
CA GLY A 13 -11.91 3.93 -21.09
C GLY A 13 -10.39 3.78 -20.96
N ARG A 14 -9.64 4.87 -21.12
CA ARG A 14 -8.19 4.93 -20.92
C ARG A 14 -7.81 5.48 -19.54
N TYR A 15 -8.76 5.72 -18.65
CA TYR A 15 -8.54 6.33 -17.32
C TYR A 15 -7.84 7.70 -17.40
N ALA A 16 -8.04 8.45 -18.47
CA ALA A 16 -7.48 9.78 -18.65
C ALA A 16 -8.36 10.84 -17.98
N PHE A 17 -8.61 10.65 -16.68
CA PHE A 17 -9.58 11.42 -15.91
C PHE A 17 -9.26 12.92 -15.88
N SER A 18 -8.00 13.31 -15.71
CA SER A 18 -7.58 14.71 -15.70
C SER A 18 -7.88 15.39 -17.03
N ASP A 19 -7.53 14.75 -18.16
CA ASP A 19 -7.77 15.30 -19.49
C ASP A 19 -9.26 15.39 -19.80
N LEU A 20 -10.00 14.35 -19.44
CA LEU A 20 -11.45 14.31 -19.64
C LEU A 20 -12.13 15.41 -18.83
N GLY A 21 -11.77 15.56 -17.55
CA GLY A 21 -12.30 16.60 -16.67
C GLY A 21 -12.04 18.02 -17.20
N ALA A 22 -10.88 18.25 -17.83
CA ALA A 22 -10.54 19.52 -18.43
C ALA A 22 -11.30 19.81 -19.74
N LEU A 23 -11.74 18.78 -20.46
CA LEU A 23 -12.40 18.93 -21.75
C LEU A 23 -13.93 18.90 -21.66
N THR A 24 -14.50 18.37 -20.60
CA THR A 24 -15.95 18.32 -20.41
C THR A 24 -16.51 19.66 -19.96
N SER A 25 -17.69 20.02 -20.45
CA SER A 25 -18.48 21.15 -19.93
C SER A 25 -19.52 20.72 -18.88
N ASP A 26 -19.65 19.42 -18.65
CA ASP A 26 -20.57 18.85 -17.68
C ASP A 26 -19.89 18.80 -16.28
N SER A 27 -20.45 19.55 -15.33
CA SER A 27 -19.90 19.65 -13.99
C SER A 27 -19.97 18.36 -13.19
N GLU A 28 -20.98 17.53 -13.42
CA GLU A 28 -21.11 16.21 -12.76
C GLU A 28 -20.01 15.28 -13.28
N VAL A 29 -19.79 15.24 -14.59
CA VAL A 29 -18.69 14.47 -15.19
C VAL A 29 -17.33 14.97 -14.68
N ALA A 30 -17.12 16.30 -14.62
CA ALA A 30 -15.88 16.87 -14.14
C ALA A 30 -15.57 16.48 -12.68
N GLU A 31 -16.58 16.48 -11.80
CA GLU A 31 -16.45 16.08 -10.39
C GLU A 31 -16.07 14.59 -10.27
N VAL A 32 -16.70 13.71 -11.05
CA VAL A 32 -16.37 12.30 -11.07
C VAL A 32 -14.96 12.05 -11.63
N CYS A 33 -14.54 12.84 -12.61
CA CYS A 33 -13.18 12.79 -13.16
C CYS A 33 -12.13 13.17 -12.11
N GLU A 34 -12.37 14.25 -11.35
CA GLU A 34 -11.47 14.64 -10.26
C GLU A 34 -11.33 13.53 -9.21
N PHE A 35 -12.44 12.92 -8.82
CA PHE A 35 -12.43 11.78 -7.92
C PHE A 35 -11.61 10.61 -8.49
N GLY A 36 -11.80 10.23 -9.75
CA GLY A 36 -11.03 9.17 -10.41
C GLY A 36 -9.55 9.52 -10.53
N HIS A 37 -9.21 10.79 -10.79
CA HIS A 37 -7.85 11.26 -10.86
C HIS A 37 -7.12 11.13 -9.51
N ARG A 38 -7.76 11.50 -8.40
CA ARG A 38 -7.22 11.33 -7.05
C ARG A 38 -6.94 9.87 -6.71
N LEU A 39 -7.89 8.97 -7.02
CA LEU A 39 -7.69 7.53 -6.85
C LEU A 39 -6.49 7.01 -7.63
N LEU A 40 -6.40 7.37 -8.92
CA LEU A 40 -5.29 6.95 -9.78
C LEU A 40 -3.94 7.52 -9.35
N SER A 41 -3.95 8.67 -8.71
CA SER A 41 -2.77 9.34 -8.16
C SER A 41 -2.40 8.86 -6.76
N LEU A 42 -3.18 7.95 -6.16
CA LEU A 42 -3.02 7.46 -4.80
C LEU A 42 -3.03 8.60 -3.75
N ASP A 43 -3.84 9.63 -4.02
CA ASP A 43 -4.07 10.73 -3.07
C ASP A 43 -5.01 10.26 -1.95
N ALA A 44 -4.47 9.37 -1.12
CA ALA A 44 -5.22 8.60 -0.14
C ALA A 44 -5.81 9.43 1.01
N GLU A 45 -5.37 10.69 1.14
CA GLU A 45 -5.85 11.60 2.18
C GLU A 45 -7.20 12.21 1.81
N ASP A 46 -7.43 12.44 0.53
CA ASP A 46 -8.60 13.14 0.01
C ASP A 46 -9.61 12.22 -0.72
N PHE A 47 -9.48 10.91 -0.57
CA PHE A 47 -10.45 10.00 -1.15
C PHE A 47 -11.84 10.25 -0.59
N ALA A 48 -12.77 10.56 -1.49
CA ALA A 48 -14.18 10.73 -1.18
C ALA A 48 -14.54 11.99 -0.35
N ALA A 49 -13.63 12.92 -0.13
CA ALA A 49 -14.01 14.22 0.40
C ALA A 49 -15.00 14.89 -0.58
N GLU A 50 -16.16 15.26 -0.10
CA GLU A 50 -17.16 16.13 -0.75
C GLU A 50 -17.61 15.81 -2.20
N ALA A 51 -17.25 14.68 -2.78
CA ALA A 51 -17.61 14.29 -4.14
C ALA A 51 -19.12 13.92 -4.24
N ARG A 52 -19.99 14.91 -4.34
CA ARG A 52 -21.46 14.73 -4.31
C ARG A 52 -21.98 14.01 -5.54
N GLY A 53 -21.42 14.28 -6.72
CA GLY A 53 -21.77 13.62 -7.98
C GLY A 53 -21.32 12.16 -8.07
N VAL A 54 -20.47 11.70 -7.15
CA VAL A 54 -19.99 10.31 -7.14
C VAL A 54 -20.98 9.40 -6.39
N PRO A 55 -21.35 8.24 -6.96
CA PRO A 55 -22.24 7.27 -6.30
C PRO A 55 -21.75 6.87 -4.90
N ALA A 56 -22.66 6.78 -3.95
CA ALA A 56 -22.34 6.46 -2.55
C ALA A 56 -21.55 5.16 -2.39
N GLY A 57 -21.77 4.17 -3.24
CA GLY A 57 -21.03 2.90 -3.25
C GLY A 57 -19.55 3.10 -3.58
N LEU A 58 -19.25 3.94 -4.58
CA LEU A 58 -17.86 4.25 -4.96
C LEU A 58 -17.16 5.06 -3.86
N ARG A 59 -17.84 6.07 -3.30
CA ARG A 59 -17.31 6.86 -2.18
C ARG A 59 -16.98 6.00 -0.96
N ARG A 60 -17.85 5.05 -0.61
CA ARG A 60 -17.61 4.14 0.52
C ARG A 60 -16.38 3.25 0.28
N ARG A 61 -16.21 2.72 -0.94
CA ARG A 61 -15.04 1.91 -1.30
C ARG A 61 -13.76 2.72 -1.31
N ALA A 62 -13.79 3.95 -1.83
CA ALA A 62 -12.65 4.85 -1.79
C ALA A 62 -12.26 5.21 -0.34
N ARG A 63 -13.26 5.47 0.51
CA ARG A 63 -13.02 5.75 1.93
C ARG A 63 -12.34 4.58 2.65
N ALA A 64 -12.64 3.34 2.29
CA ALA A 64 -11.96 2.17 2.84
C ALA A 64 -10.46 2.11 2.47
N CYS A 65 -10.03 2.84 1.43
CA CYS A 65 -8.63 2.93 1.01
C CYS A 65 -7.92 4.19 1.54
N HIS A 66 -8.64 5.10 2.22
CA HIS A 66 -8.12 6.40 2.56
C HIS A 66 -7.23 6.39 3.81
N MET A 67 -6.33 7.35 3.88
CA MET A 67 -5.50 7.64 5.05
C MET A 67 -6.01 8.94 5.69
N PRO A 68 -6.45 8.94 6.95
CA PRO A 68 -6.97 10.14 7.59
C PRO A 68 -5.87 11.19 7.81
N GLN A 69 -6.20 12.45 7.60
CA GLN A 69 -5.26 13.58 7.77
C GLN A 69 -5.03 13.94 9.23
N THR A 70 -6.04 13.78 10.06
CA THR A 70 -5.97 14.14 11.48
C THR A 70 -6.37 12.97 12.38
N PRO A 71 -5.73 12.81 13.55
CA PRO A 71 -6.08 11.76 14.50
C PRO A 71 -7.50 11.89 15.07
N ARG A 72 -8.06 13.09 15.00
CA ARG A 72 -9.35 13.44 15.61
C ARG A 72 -10.54 13.11 14.73
N GLU A 73 -10.34 12.90 13.43
CA GLU A 73 -11.43 12.55 12.51
C GLU A 73 -12.07 11.20 12.88
N GLN A 74 -11.26 10.30 13.45
CA GLN A 74 -11.74 9.05 14.00
C GLN A 74 -10.97 8.74 15.30
N PRO A 75 -11.57 8.97 16.47
CA PRO A 75 -10.92 8.61 17.73
C PRO A 75 -10.62 7.11 17.74
N ARG A 76 -9.38 6.75 17.89
CA ARG A 76 -8.85 5.38 17.89
C ARG A 76 -9.30 4.53 16.70
N GLY A 77 -8.36 4.01 15.97
CA GLY A 77 -8.62 3.20 14.79
C GLY A 77 -9.01 4.04 13.60
N ALA A 78 -8.35 5.17 13.46
CA ALA A 78 -8.40 6.00 12.28
C ALA A 78 -8.09 5.21 11.01
N LEU A 79 -7.25 4.19 11.13
CA LEU A 79 -6.96 3.27 10.05
C LEU A 79 -7.76 1.99 10.23
N GLU A 80 -8.48 1.61 9.20
CA GLU A 80 -9.05 0.29 9.07
C GLU A 80 -8.04 -0.65 8.39
N SER A 81 -8.46 -1.74 7.80
CA SER A 81 -7.56 -2.67 7.12
C SER A 81 -6.84 -2.01 5.93
N LEU A 82 -5.54 -2.31 5.75
CA LEU A 82 -4.81 -1.92 4.53
C LEU A 82 -5.18 -2.74 3.29
N ARG A 83 -5.93 -3.84 3.44
CA ARG A 83 -6.28 -4.72 2.30
C ARG A 83 -7.02 -3.98 1.19
N PRO A 84 -8.01 -3.11 1.45
CA PRO A 84 -8.65 -2.33 0.39
C PRO A 84 -7.66 -1.41 -0.34
N ALA A 85 -6.73 -0.79 0.38
CA ALA A 85 -5.68 0.03 -0.22
C ALA A 85 -4.75 -0.79 -1.11
N TYR A 86 -4.41 -2.02 -0.72
CA TYR A 86 -3.64 -2.94 -1.56
C TYR A 86 -4.39 -3.37 -2.82
N GLY A 87 -5.70 -3.59 -2.72
CA GLY A 87 -6.53 -3.80 -3.91
C GLY A 87 -6.47 -2.62 -4.87
N LEU A 88 -6.56 -1.39 -4.37
CA LEU A 88 -6.41 -0.18 -5.19
C LEU A 88 -4.99 -0.05 -5.75
N LEU A 89 -3.95 -0.30 -4.97
CA LEU A 89 -2.56 -0.31 -5.47
C LEU A 89 -2.38 -1.27 -6.65
N LEU A 90 -2.92 -2.48 -6.56
CA LEU A 90 -2.88 -3.44 -7.66
C LEU A 90 -3.63 -2.93 -8.90
N GLU A 91 -4.82 -2.35 -8.72
CA GLU A 91 -5.57 -1.76 -9.85
C GLU A 91 -4.79 -0.61 -10.49
N VAL A 92 -4.20 0.28 -9.69
CA VAL A 92 -3.36 1.39 -10.18
C VAL A 92 -2.14 0.86 -10.95
N ILE A 93 -1.45 -0.16 -10.44
CA ILE A 93 -0.32 -0.79 -11.12
C ILE A 93 -0.75 -1.32 -12.49
N ALA A 94 -1.89 -2.02 -12.58
CA ALA A 94 -2.41 -2.54 -13.83
C ALA A 94 -2.78 -1.42 -14.82
N VAL A 95 -3.48 -0.39 -14.36
CA VAL A 95 -3.86 0.76 -15.19
C VAL A 95 -2.63 1.49 -15.72
N ARG A 96 -1.65 1.79 -14.86
CA ARG A 96 -0.40 2.45 -15.25
C ARG A 96 0.41 1.61 -16.24
N TRP A 97 0.46 0.29 -16.06
CA TRP A 97 1.06 -0.63 -17.02
C TRP A 97 0.42 -0.53 -18.41
N HIS A 98 -0.91 -0.61 -18.49
CA HIS A 98 -1.63 -0.51 -19.76
C HIS A 98 -1.47 0.85 -20.43
N ARG A 99 -1.34 1.91 -19.65
CA ARG A 99 -1.08 3.28 -20.13
C ARG A 99 0.39 3.54 -20.49
N ARG A 100 1.28 2.59 -20.24
CA ARG A 100 2.74 2.76 -20.40
C ARG A 100 3.33 3.85 -19.50
N GLU A 101 2.72 4.13 -18.38
CA GLU A 101 3.16 5.09 -17.38
C GLU A 101 4.02 4.40 -16.32
N LEU A 102 5.22 3.95 -16.73
CA LEU A 102 6.02 3.02 -15.92
C LEU A 102 6.67 3.68 -14.70
N SER A 103 7.02 4.96 -14.76
CA SER A 103 7.56 5.65 -13.59
C SER A 103 6.57 5.73 -12.41
N PRO A 104 5.32 6.23 -12.57
CA PRO A 104 4.33 6.17 -11.50
C PRO A 104 3.91 4.75 -11.14
N MET A 105 3.97 3.78 -12.07
CA MET A 105 3.75 2.37 -11.73
C MET A 105 4.79 1.86 -10.75
N ILE A 106 6.08 2.13 -10.99
CA ILE A 106 7.17 1.75 -10.07
C ILE A 106 7.04 2.44 -8.72
N ALA A 107 6.55 3.69 -8.68
CA ALA A 107 6.25 4.36 -7.43
C ALA A 107 5.17 3.62 -6.62
N ALA A 108 4.10 3.17 -7.27
CA ALA A 108 3.05 2.37 -6.61
C ALA A 108 3.58 1.02 -6.11
N VAL A 109 4.43 0.33 -6.87
CA VAL A 109 5.09 -0.91 -6.45
C VAL A 109 5.99 -0.67 -5.23
N HIS A 110 6.70 0.45 -5.21
CA HIS A 110 7.55 0.81 -4.08
C HIS A 110 6.72 1.07 -2.81
N ILE A 111 5.65 1.85 -2.91
CA ILE A 111 4.72 2.10 -1.80
C ILE A 111 4.18 0.75 -1.27
N ALA A 112 3.75 -0.14 -2.16
CA ALA A 112 3.31 -1.47 -1.75
C ALA A 112 4.40 -2.22 -0.95
N GLY A 113 5.66 -2.15 -1.38
CA GLY A 113 6.79 -2.78 -0.68
C GLY A 113 7.02 -2.23 0.73
N GLU A 114 6.86 -0.93 0.92
CA GLU A 114 7.06 -0.28 2.22
C GLU A 114 6.01 -0.67 3.26
N TYR A 115 4.74 -0.81 2.85
CA TYR A 115 3.65 -1.18 3.75
C TYR A 115 3.44 -2.68 3.91
N LEU A 116 4.06 -3.51 3.08
CA LEU A 116 3.83 -4.95 3.06
C LEU A 116 4.11 -5.65 4.41
N PRO A 117 5.17 -5.30 5.17
CA PRO A 117 5.35 -5.83 6.51
C PRO A 117 4.18 -5.49 7.45
N LEU A 118 3.60 -4.29 7.36
CA LEU A 118 2.42 -3.92 8.16
C LEU A 118 1.22 -4.78 7.84
N VAL A 119 1.00 -5.09 6.56
CA VAL A 119 -0.07 -6.00 6.13
C VAL A 119 0.13 -7.40 6.71
N ALA A 120 1.37 -7.90 6.77
CA ALA A 120 1.68 -9.18 7.39
C ALA A 120 1.31 -9.23 8.88
N PHE A 121 1.51 -8.12 9.59
CA PHE A 121 1.22 -7.99 11.02
C PHE A 121 -0.22 -7.55 11.35
N GLU A 122 -1.02 -7.17 10.37
CA GLU A 122 -2.33 -6.55 10.58
C GLU A 122 -3.26 -7.37 11.49
N ALA A 123 -3.26 -8.69 11.34
CA ALA A 123 -4.08 -9.58 12.16
C ALA A 123 -3.69 -9.57 13.66
N HIS A 124 -2.45 -9.19 13.96
CA HIS A 124 -1.89 -9.25 15.31
C HIS A 124 -1.72 -7.87 15.94
N LEU A 125 -1.32 -6.88 15.16
CA LEU A 125 -1.09 -5.50 15.63
C LEU A 125 -2.30 -4.59 15.42
N GLY A 126 -3.35 -5.08 14.74
CA GLY A 126 -4.39 -4.19 14.24
C GLY A 126 -3.87 -3.36 13.07
N HIS A 127 -4.51 -2.25 12.78
CA HIS A 127 -4.35 -1.60 11.50
C HIS A 127 -3.05 -0.85 11.32
N ALA A 128 -2.27 -1.28 10.34
CA ALA A 128 -1.26 -0.48 9.69
C ALA A 128 -0.31 0.28 10.62
N GLY A 129 -0.01 -0.32 11.77
CA GLY A 129 0.82 0.36 12.76
C GLY A 129 0.13 1.54 13.45
N ASP A 130 -1.21 1.59 13.45
CA ASP A 130 -1.97 2.55 14.25
C ASP A 130 -1.63 2.38 15.72
N PRO A 131 -0.92 3.35 16.35
CA PRO A 131 -0.50 3.24 17.74
C PRO A 131 -1.67 3.07 18.72
N ALA A 132 -2.84 3.57 18.37
CA ALA A 132 -4.03 3.44 19.20
C ALA A 132 -4.55 2.00 19.29
N ARG A 133 -4.14 1.15 18.36
CA ARG A 133 -4.53 -0.27 18.29
C ARG A 133 -3.44 -1.24 18.69
N TRP A 134 -2.25 -0.74 18.95
CA TRP A 134 -1.17 -1.59 19.42
C TRP A 134 -1.50 -2.17 20.79
N PRO A 135 -1.07 -3.40 21.03
CA PRO A 135 -1.20 -4.00 22.36
C PRO A 135 -0.59 -3.11 23.42
N GLU A 136 -1.24 -3.01 24.57
CA GLU A 136 -0.84 -2.13 25.67
C GLU A 136 0.63 -2.35 26.10
N GLY A 137 1.08 -3.61 26.13
CA GLY A 137 2.45 -3.95 26.44
C GLY A 137 3.50 -3.45 25.45
N LEU A 138 3.09 -3.17 24.19
CA LEU A 138 3.96 -2.63 23.15
C LEU A 138 4.13 -1.12 23.28
N SER A 139 3.07 -0.41 23.66
CA SER A 139 3.01 1.04 23.73
C SER A 139 3.16 1.60 25.15
N ALA A 140 3.24 0.74 26.16
CA ALA A 140 3.33 1.16 27.56
C ALA A 140 4.57 2.06 27.83
N PRO A 141 4.45 3.08 28.68
CA PRO A 141 5.59 3.87 29.12
C PRO A 141 6.69 2.99 29.67
N GLY A 142 7.92 3.15 29.19
CA GLY A 142 9.07 2.35 29.61
C GLY A 142 9.28 1.06 28.82
N SER A 143 8.38 0.67 27.92
CA SER A 143 8.61 -0.42 26.97
C SER A 143 9.86 -0.15 26.15
N ARG A 144 10.72 -1.14 26.04
CA ARG A 144 11.92 -1.08 25.21
C ARG A 144 11.84 -2.16 24.13
N PHE A 145 11.84 -1.72 22.90
CA PHE A 145 12.05 -2.61 21.79
C PHE A 145 13.54 -2.89 21.64
N GLY A 146 13.92 -4.15 21.57
CA GLY A 146 15.29 -4.53 21.29
C GLY A 146 16.13 -4.95 22.48
N VAL A 147 15.71 -4.69 23.70
CA VAL A 147 16.47 -5.09 24.91
C VAL A 147 15.52 -5.70 25.93
N ILE A 148 15.78 -6.93 26.34
CA ILE A 148 15.05 -7.63 27.39
C ILE A 148 16.03 -8.05 28.46
N GLY A 149 16.13 -7.29 29.56
CA GLY A 149 17.11 -7.54 30.61
C GLY A 149 18.53 -7.49 30.04
N ASP A 150 19.30 -8.55 30.26
CA ASP A 150 20.69 -8.66 29.78
C ASP A 150 20.82 -9.26 28.37
N ARG A 151 19.73 -9.45 27.66
CA ARG A 151 19.75 -10.01 26.32
C ARG A 151 19.84 -8.90 25.28
N GLU A 152 20.80 -9.02 24.38
CA GLU A 152 20.86 -8.21 23.17
C GLU A 152 20.00 -8.83 22.07
N CYS A 153 19.22 -7.99 21.39
CA CYS A 153 18.51 -8.41 20.19
C CYS A 153 19.38 -8.16 18.94
N ASP A 154 18.99 -8.81 17.83
CA ASP A 154 19.71 -8.70 16.56
C ASP A 154 19.42 -7.40 15.79
N HIS A 155 18.60 -6.49 16.34
CA HIS A 155 18.36 -5.18 15.74
C HIS A 155 19.58 -4.28 15.90
N THR A 156 19.84 -3.47 14.88
CA THR A 156 20.82 -2.39 14.97
C THR A 156 20.40 -1.35 16.00
N LYS A 157 21.35 -0.60 16.55
CA LYS A 157 21.04 0.51 17.46
C LYS A 157 20.14 1.57 16.81
N SER A 158 20.28 1.78 15.51
CA SER A 158 19.44 2.71 14.75
C SER A 158 18.00 2.24 14.70
N GLU A 159 17.77 0.96 14.36
CA GLU A 159 16.42 0.36 14.31
C GLU A 159 15.76 0.36 15.68
N GLN A 160 16.51 0.00 16.73
CA GLN A 160 16.02 0.06 18.12
C GLN A 160 15.60 1.47 18.51
N SER A 161 16.45 2.47 18.20
CA SER A 161 16.19 3.86 18.53
C SER A 161 14.98 4.42 17.76
N ALA A 162 14.88 4.11 16.47
CA ALA A 162 13.76 4.54 15.63
C ALA A 162 12.45 3.93 16.12
N THR A 163 12.44 2.62 16.36
CA THR A 163 11.25 1.92 16.85
C THR A 163 10.82 2.39 18.22
N ASN A 164 11.78 2.57 19.15
CA ASN A 164 11.46 3.09 20.49
C ASN A 164 10.90 4.52 20.45
N ARG A 165 11.36 5.36 19.52
CA ARG A 165 10.77 6.69 19.33
C ARG A 165 9.33 6.61 18.86
N THR A 166 9.05 5.72 17.92
CA THR A 166 7.71 5.54 17.38
C THR A 166 6.75 4.96 18.41
N LEU A 167 7.19 3.97 19.19
CA LEU A 167 6.40 3.38 20.27
C LEU A 167 6.09 4.35 21.42
N ARG A 168 6.86 5.43 21.55
CA ARG A 168 6.61 6.49 22.54
C ARG A 168 5.64 7.56 22.04
N VAL A 169 5.32 7.55 20.77
CA VAL A 169 4.28 8.44 20.24
C VAL A 169 2.99 8.07 20.94
N ALA A 170 2.30 9.05 21.50
CA ALA A 170 0.98 8.85 22.08
C ALA A 170 0.06 8.21 21.05
N ALA A 171 -1.00 7.56 21.54
CA ALA A 171 -2.03 6.95 20.69
C ALA A 171 -2.57 7.89 19.59
N GLU A 172 -2.38 9.20 19.76
CA GLU A 172 -2.62 10.22 18.75
C GLU A 172 -1.35 11.03 18.51
N PRO A 173 -0.74 10.97 17.32
CA PRO A 173 0.41 11.79 16.99
C PRO A 173 0.07 13.28 17.04
N ALA A 174 0.87 14.09 17.73
CA ALA A 174 0.62 15.52 17.89
C ALA A 174 0.62 16.28 16.54
N GLU A 175 1.41 15.80 15.58
CA GLU A 175 1.55 16.40 14.25
C GLU A 175 0.59 15.81 13.21
N GLY A 176 -0.30 14.89 13.62
CA GLY A 176 -1.25 14.21 12.77
C GLY A 176 -0.70 12.93 12.13
N TRP A 177 -1.61 12.14 11.58
CA TRP A 177 -1.31 10.83 10.99
C TRP A 177 -0.42 10.93 9.75
N ARG A 178 -0.56 11.98 8.94
CA ARG A 178 0.29 12.21 7.79
C ARG A 178 1.77 12.29 8.20
N ALA A 179 2.09 13.14 9.18
CA ALA A 179 3.46 13.29 9.66
C ALA A 179 3.99 12.00 10.32
N TYR A 180 3.11 11.21 10.91
CA TYR A 180 3.45 9.90 11.45
C TYR A 180 3.80 8.91 10.33
N PHE A 181 2.97 8.80 9.30
CA PHE A 181 3.22 7.91 8.16
C PHE A 181 4.45 8.32 7.39
N ASP A 182 4.64 9.59 7.11
CA ASP A 182 5.79 10.08 6.35
C ASP A 182 7.13 9.76 7.03
N ARG A 183 7.15 9.62 8.35
CA ARG A 183 8.42 9.54 9.09
C ARG A 183 8.68 8.21 9.80
N GLN A 184 7.67 7.42 10.09
CA GLN A 184 7.85 6.41 11.13
C GLN A 184 7.25 5.02 10.84
N HIS A 185 6.24 4.90 10.01
CA HIS A 185 5.51 3.63 9.84
C HIS A 185 6.38 2.51 9.26
N SER A 186 7.17 2.80 8.23
CA SER A 186 8.05 1.82 7.59
C SER A 186 9.15 1.31 8.54
N GLN A 187 9.62 2.17 9.43
CA GLN A 187 10.65 1.81 10.42
C GLN A 187 10.12 0.82 11.46
N VAL A 188 8.90 1.02 11.94
CA VAL A 188 8.27 0.08 12.89
C VAL A 188 8.01 -1.26 12.21
N ALA A 189 7.43 -1.25 11.03
CA ALA A 189 7.16 -2.46 10.26
C ALA A 189 8.45 -3.25 9.98
N GLY A 190 9.51 -2.57 9.57
CA GLY A 190 10.82 -3.17 9.36
C GLY A 190 11.39 -3.76 10.62
N ALA A 191 11.37 -3.04 11.75
CA ALA A 191 11.89 -3.52 13.01
C ALA A 191 11.11 -4.73 13.57
N LEU A 192 9.78 -4.69 13.49
CA LEU A 192 8.93 -5.83 13.87
C LEU A 192 9.19 -7.04 12.96
N GLY A 193 9.34 -6.80 11.66
CA GLY A 193 9.71 -7.82 10.68
C GLY A 193 11.04 -8.50 11.03
N VAL A 194 12.08 -7.73 11.35
CA VAL A 194 13.37 -8.28 11.78
C VAL A 194 13.23 -9.07 13.09
N CYS A 195 12.49 -8.54 14.07
CA CYS A 195 12.27 -9.22 15.35
C CYS A 195 11.63 -10.59 15.17
N VAL A 196 10.60 -10.69 14.36
CA VAL A 196 9.91 -11.95 14.06
C VAL A 196 10.75 -12.87 13.18
N ALA A 197 11.41 -12.31 12.16
CA ALA A 197 12.04 -13.10 11.11
C ALA A 197 13.44 -13.62 11.45
N ALA A 198 14.23 -12.86 12.21
CA ALA A 198 15.65 -13.12 12.38
C ALA A 198 16.13 -13.10 13.83
N CYS A 199 15.46 -12.43 14.74
CA CYS A 199 15.95 -12.26 16.10
C CYS A 199 15.92 -13.57 16.88
N ARG A 200 17.07 -13.97 17.42
CA ARG A 200 17.21 -15.16 18.30
C ARG A 200 16.56 -14.96 19.65
N ASN A 201 16.46 -13.72 20.09
CA ASN A 201 15.84 -13.31 21.35
C ASN A 201 14.71 -12.33 21.04
N PRO A 202 13.53 -12.78 20.58
CA PRO A 202 12.41 -11.91 20.25
C PRO A 202 12.10 -10.97 21.41
N CYS A 203 11.78 -9.73 21.08
CA CYS A 203 11.41 -8.73 22.07
C CYS A 203 10.09 -9.12 22.76
N THR A 204 9.88 -8.65 23.99
CA THR A 204 8.61 -8.86 24.72
C THR A 204 7.40 -8.38 23.92
N ALA A 205 7.62 -7.45 23.00
CA ALA A 205 6.65 -7.07 21.99
C ALA A 205 6.08 -8.24 21.19
N MET A 206 6.78 -9.36 21.11
CA MET A 206 6.35 -10.58 20.42
C MET A 206 5.70 -11.61 21.33
N ASP A 207 5.70 -11.42 22.65
CA ASP A 207 5.19 -12.39 23.61
C ASP A 207 3.65 -12.55 23.55
N TRP A 208 2.96 -11.56 23.00
CA TRP A 208 1.52 -11.61 22.78
C TRP A 208 1.12 -12.34 21.48
N ILE A 209 2.10 -12.79 20.65
CA ILE A 209 1.86 -13.61 19.48
C ILE A 209 2.02 -15.08 19.90
N GLU A 210 0.95 -15.85 19.75
CA GLU A 210 0.98 -17.27 20.08
C GLU A 210 2.11 -18.02 19.36
N PRO A 211 2.86 -18.89 20.06
CA PRO A 211 4.03 -19.57 19.48
C PRO A 211 3.74 -20.31 18.18
N GLU A 212 2.55 -20.92 18.06
CA GLU A 212 2.13 -21.67 16.89
C GLU A 212 1.99 -20.80 15.65
N VAL A 213 1.63 -19.52 15.84
CA VAL A 213 1.44 -18.54 14.75
C VAL A 213 2.76 -17.88 14.35
N ARG A 214 3.76 -17.88 15.23
CA ARG A 214 5.04 -17.19 15.00
C ARG A 214 5.77 -17.71 13.76
N ALA A 215 5.79 -19.03 13.53
CA ALA A 215 6.49 -19.63 12.39
C ALA A 215 5.91 -19.17 11.06
N ASP A 216 4.58 -19.13 10.93
CA ASP A 216 3.89 -18.62 9.74
C ASP A 216 4.14 -17.13 9.56
N LEU A 217 3.96 -16.33 10.62
CA LEU A 217 4.22 -14.89 10.60
C LEU A 217 5.69 -14.59 10.25
N GLN A 218 6.63 -15.39 10.73
CA GLN A 218 8.05 -15.28 10.38
C GLN A 218 8.29 -15.47 8.89
N ALA A 219 7.69 -16.48 8.27
CA ALA A 219 7.80 -16.71 6.84
C ALA A 219 7.22 -15.54 6.03
N ARG A 220 6.05 -15.04 6.42
CA ARG A 220 5.38 -13.90 5.78
C ARG A 220 6.17 -12.61 5.94
N ALA A 221 6.66 -12.31 7.14
CA ALA A 221 7.47 -11.13 7.41
C ALA A 221 8.81 -11.15 6.63
N ARG A 222 9.49 -12.29 6.57
CA ARG A 222 10.70 -12.46 5.74
C ARG A 222 10.43 -12.18 4.28
N THR A 223 9.33 -12.70 3.75
CA THR A 223 8.97 -12.50 2.35
C THR A 223 8.64 -11.04 2.07
N ALA A 224 7.92 -10.37 2.98
CA ALA A 224 7.61 -8.95 2.88
C ALA A 224 8.88 -8.07 2.87
N LEU A 225 9.82 -8.34 3.77
CA LEU A 225 11.11 -7.63 3.81
C LEU A 225 11.95 -7.91 2.56
N ALA A 226 11.97 -9.17 2.10
CA ALA A 226 12.69 -9.55 0.88
C ALA A 226 12.11 -8.86 -0.36
N PHE A 227 10.78 -8.67 -0.43
CA PHE A 227 10.13 -7.97 -1.54
C PHE A 227 10.62 -6.53 -1.68
N ALA A 228 10.75 -5.79 -0.58
CA ALA A 228 11.23 -4.41 -0.59
C ALA A 228 12.65 -4.26 -1.16
N GLU A 229 13.44 -5.33 -1.12
CA GLU A 229 14.82 -5.36 -1.60
C GLU A 229 14.97 -5.98 -3.01
N THR A 230 13.87 -6.35 -3.65
CA THR A 230 13.89 -6.98 -4.97
C THR A 230 14.36 -6.03 -6.09
N PRO A 231 14.87 -6.58 -7.21
CA PRO A 231 15.20 -5.80 -8.39
C PRO A 231 14.05 -4.93 -8.90
N LEU A 232 12.81 -5.41 -8.83
CA LEU A 232 11.63 -4.64 -9.24
C LEU A 232 11.46 -3.36 -8.42
N VAL A 233 11.47 -3.48 -7.08
CA VAL A 233 11.31 -2.31 -6.19
C VAL A 233 12.50 -1.35 -6.33
N ARG A 234 13.69 -1.88 -6.54
CA ARG A 234 14.92 -1.08 -6.74
C ARG A 234 14.95 -0.29 -8.05
N LEU A 235 14.13 -0.63 -9.04
CA LEU A 235 14.01 0.17 -10.28
C LEU A 235 13.67 1.64 -10.01
N ARG A 236 13.04 1.95 -8.88
CA ARG A 236 12.75 3.34 -8.49
C ARG A 236 14.00 4.23 -8.49
N HIS A 237 15.17 3.68 -8.16
CA HIS A 237 16.41 4.47 -8.10
C HIS A 237 16.87 4.96 -9.47
N ALA A 238 16.52 4.25 -10.53
CA ALA A 238 16.82 4.65 -11.90
C ALA A 238 15.75 5.60 -12.48
N ALA A 239 14.55 5.62 -11.90
CA ALA A 239 13.43 6.43 -12.34
C ALA A 239 13.42 7.85 -11.72
N PRO A 240 12.74 8.84 -12.34
CA PRO A 240 12.62 10.19 -11.80
C PRO A 240 11.99 10.25 -10.40
N VAL A 241 11.17 9.28 -10.02
CA VAL A 241 10.61 9.14 -8.67
C VAL A 241 11.65 8.82 -7.59
N GLY A 242 12.83 8.37 -8.00
CA GLY A 242 14.01 8.20 -7.14
C GLY A 242 15.01 9.33 -7.40
N HIS A 243 16.13 8.99 -8.01
CA HIS A 243 17.22 9.94 -8.24
C HIS A 243 17.75 9.92 -9.69
N GLY A 244 17.17 9.10 -10.57
CA GLY A 244 17.59 8.93 -11.95
C GLY A 244 16.80 9.77 -12.94
N PHE A 245 17.26 9.77 -14.21
CA PHE A 245 16.55 10.40 -15.32
C PHE A 245 15.95 9.39 -16.30
N GLY A 246 16.15 8.10 -16.05
CA GLY A 246 15.64 7.03 -16.90
C GLY A 246 14.24 6.59 -16.49
N VAL A 247 13.38 6.36 -17.48
CA VAL A 247 12.13 5.64 -17.28
C VAL A 247 12.37 4.20 -17.79
N PRO A 248 12.17 3.17 -16.95
CA PRO A 248 12.41 1.80 -17.41
C PRO A 248 11.45 1.43 -18.54
N SER A 249 11.91 0.62 -19.48
CA SER A 249 11.05 0.04 -20.51
C SER A 249 10.18 -1.08 -19.92
N PRO A 250 9.09 -1.48 -20.60
CA PRO A 250 8.29 -2.62 -20.18
C PRO A 250 9.13 -3.91 -20.04
N GLU A 251 10.07 -4.12 -20.94
CA GLU A 251 10.96 -5.29 -20.93
C GLU A 251 11.88 -5.27 -19.71
N GLU A 252 12.43 -4.11 -19.35
CA GLU A 252 13.25 -3.94 -18.15
C GLU A 252 12.44 -4.20 -16.87
N VAL A 253 11.17 -3.77 -16.84
CA VAL A 253 10.27 -4.03 -15.71
C VAL A 253 9.98 -5.52 -15.59
N LEU A 254 9.66 -6.20 -16.69
CA LEU A 254 9.37 -7.63 -16.69
C LEU A 254 10.61 -8.46 -16.32
N ASP A 255 11.79 -8.10 -16.84
CA ASP A 255 13.05 -8.74 -16.46
C ASP A 255 13.38 -8.55 -14.97
N ALA A 256 13.17 -7.33 -14.45
CA ALA A 256 13.34 -7.07 -13.03
C ALA A 256 12.34 -7.86 -12.18
N TRP A 257 11.09 -8.01 -12.64
CA TRP A 257 10.10 -8.83 -11.96
C TRP A 257 10.47 -10.32 -11.97
N GLU A 258 10.92 -10.86 -13.09
CA GLU A 258 11.35 -12.26 -13.17
C GLU A 258 12.51 -12.55 -12.22
N ARG A 259 13.51 -11.67 -12.17
CA ARG A 259 14.61 -11.77 -11.20
C ARG A 259 14.11 -11.64 -9.75
N SER A 260 13.11 -10.82 -9.52
CA SER A 260 12.49 -10.68 -8.19
C SER A 260 11.78 -11.96 -7.77
N ARG A 261 11.02 -12.59 -8.67
CA ARG A 261 10.36 -13.88 -8.44
C ARG A 261 11.36 -14.97 -8.06
N ALA A 262 12.49 -15.04 -8.77
CA ALA A 262 13.54 -16.00 -8.47
C ALA A 262 14.19 -15.80 -7.08
N VAL A 263 14.25 -14.57 -6.60
CA VAL A 263 14.71 -14.28 -5.22
C VAL A 263 13.66 -14.69 -4.19
N LEU A 264 12.40 -14.37 -4.46
CA LEU A 264 11.28 -14.64 -3.55
C LEU A 264 10.96 -16.14 -3.44
N ASP A 265 11.13 -16.91 -4.51
CA ASP A 265 10.88 -18.35 -4.57
C ASP A 265 11.69 -19.14 -3.53
N LYS A 266 12.77 -18.58 -3.02
CA LYS A 266 13.57 -19.19 -1.94
C LYS A 266 12.83 -19.30 -0.60
N ASN A 267 11.70 -18.64 -0.46
CA ASN A 267 10.85 -18.67 0.73
C ASN A 267 9.53 -19.40 0.44
N SER A 268 9.04 -20.17 1.39
CA SER A 268 7.80 -20.95 1.24
C SER A 268 6.58 -20.09 0.86
N VAL A 269 6.51 -18.86 1.38
CA VAL A 269 5.45 -17.89 1.06
C VAL A 269 5.72 -17.21 -0.28
N GLY A 270 6.98 -17.00 -0.61
CA GLY A 270 7.41 -16.36 -1.85
C GLY A 270 7.10 -17.14 -3.13
N THR A 271 6.91 -18.47 -3.03
CA THR A 271 6.47 -19.29 -4.16
C THR A 271 5.14 -18.84 -4.75
N ALA A 272 4.32 -18.11 -3.99
CA ALA A 272 3.09 -17.51 -4.49
C ALA A 272 3.33 -16.51 -5.63
N ALA A 273 4.53 -15.90 -5.68
CA ALA A 273 4.91 -15.00 -6.77
C ALA A 273 5.09 -15.72 -8.13
N LEU A 274 5.16 -17.04 -8.13
CA LEU A 274 5.32 -17.83 -9.36
C LEU A 274 3.99 -18.16 -10.04
N LYS A 275 2.86 -17.83 -9.42
CA LYS A 275 1.54 -18.07 -10.01
C LYS A 275 1.35 -17.19 -11.25
N ASP A 276 0.75 -17.77 -12.28
CA ASP A 276 0.20 -17.01 -13.39
C ASP A 276 -1.27 -16.72 -13.08
N ASP A 277 -1.57 -15.46 -12.82
CA ASP A 277 -2.89 -14.97 -12.45
C ASP A 277 -3.44 -13.93 -13.47
N GLY A 278 -2.76 -13.80 -14.61
CA GLY A 278 -3.12 -12.85 -15.67
C GLY A 278 -2.86 -11.38 -15.33
N PHE A 279 -2.19 -11.11 -14.21
CA PHE A 279 -1.81 -9.75 -13.83
C PHE A 279 -0.57 -9.30 -14.63
N PRO A 280 -0.40 -7.99 -14.93
CA PRO A 280 0.77 -7.48 -15.68
C PRO A 280 2.12 -7.87 -15.10
N LEU A 281 2.18 -8.01 -13.77
CA LEU A 281 3.29 -8.62 -13.04
C LEU A 281 2.82 -9.96 -12.47
N PRO A 282 2.94 -11.08 -13.22
CA PRO A 282 2.30 -12.34 -12.87
C PRO A 282 2.67 -12.81 -11.47
N GLY A 283 1.67 -13.15 -10.64
CA GLY A 283 1.85 -13.62 -9.28
C GLY A 283 1.96 -12.52 -8.21
N LEU A 284 1.98 -11.24 -8.57
CA LEU A 284 2.03 -10.16 -7.58
C LEU A 284 0.79 -10.13 -6.65
N PRO A 285 -0.45 -10.22 -7.14
CA PRO A 285 -1.63 -10.35 -6.29
C PRO A 285 -1.58 -11.57 -5.37
N SER A 286 -1.17 -12.71 -5.90
CA SER A 286 -1.01 -13.96 -5.13
C SER A 286 0.05 -13.83 -4.04
N LEU A 287 1.15 -13.15 -4.31
CA LEU A 287 2.19 -12.87 -3.33
C LEU A 287 1.67 -11.99 -2.19
N PHE A 288 0.97 -10.90 -2.51
CA PHE A 288 0.40 -10.03 -1.50
C PHE A 288 -0.65 -10.76 -0.64
N SER A 289 -1.48 -11.58 -1.26
CA SER A 289 -2.45 -12.43 -0.55
C SER A 289 -1.77 -13.41 0.41
N ALA A 290 -0.69 -14.05 -0.03
CA ALA A 290 0.06 -14.99 0.79
C ALA A 290 0.74 -14.30 1.99
N ILE A 291 1.31 -13.11 1.79
CA ILE A 291 1.93 -12.32 2.87
C ILE A 291 0.87 -11.82 3.86
N ALA A 292 -0.27 -11.37 3.37
CA ALA A 292 -1.39 -10.91 4.21
C ALA A 292 -2.12 -12.04 4.94
N ALA A 293 -1.93 -13.31 4.53
CA ALA A 293 -2.77 -14.44 4.91
C ALA A 293 -4.27 -14.16 4.68
N ALA A 294 -4.59 -13.45 3.60
CA ALA A 294 -5.94 -13.07 3.22
C ALA A 294 -6.00 -12.78 1.72
N ASP A 295 -7.17 -12.94 1.13
CA ASP A 295 -7.34 -12.66 -0.29
C ASP A 295 -7.19 -11.15 -0.58
N ILE A 296 -6.26 -10.81 -1.47
CA ILE A 296 -6.01 -9.46 -1.99
C ILE A 296 -6.01 -9.57 -3.51
N GLN A 297 -7.05 -9.04 -4.12
CA GLN A 297 -7.20 -8.97 -5.57
C GLN A 297 -7.16 -7.52 -6.05
N PRO A 298 -6.81 -7.26 -7.31
CA PRO A 298 -6.96 -5.93 -7.89
C PRO A 298 -8.39 -5.43 -7.67
N ALA A 299 -8.53 -4.21 -7.17
CA ALA A 299 -9.82 -3.57 -7.06
C ALA A 299 -10.42 -3.29 -8.44
N THR A 300 -11.69 -2.92 -8.45
CA THR A 300 -12.41 -2.49 -9.66
C THR A 300 -12.87 -1.03 -9.53
N LEU A 301 -12.27 -0.30 -8.59
CA LEU A 301 -12.75 1.04 -8.23
C LEU A 301 -12.56 2.04 -9.37
N LEU A 302 -11.39 2.04 -10.00
CA LEU A 302 -11.09 2.91 -11.15
C LEU A 302 -11.93 2.52 -12.38
N ARG A 303 -12.09 1.22 -12.61
CA ARG A 303 -12.94 0.72 -13.69
C ARG A 303 -14.38 1.18 -13.50
N ASP A 304 -14.93 1.01 -12.31
CA ASP A 304 -16.32 1.36 -12.02
C ASP A 304 -16.53 2.89 -12.09
N VAL A 305 -15.53 3.69 -11.76
CA VAL A 305 -15.53 5.15 -12.01
C VAL A 305 -15.56 5.46 -13.50
N SER A 306 -14.72 4.80 -14.30
CA SER A 306 -14.71 4.95 -15.76
C SER A 306 -16.05 4.58 -16.40
N GLU A 307 -16.63 3.48 -15.96
CA GLU A 307 -17.97 3.03 -16.43
C GLU A 307 -19.06 4.04 -16.03
N HIS A 308 -19.00 4.59 -14.83
CA HIS A 308 -19.95 5.62 -14.39
C HIS A 308 -19.84 6.91 -15.24
N ILE A 309 -18.62 7.39 -15.48
CA ILE A 309 -18.39 8.53 -16.40
C ILE A 309 -18.97 8.24 -17.78
N THR A 310 -18.71 7.06 -18.34
CA THR A 310 -19.24 6.66 -19.64
C THR A 310 -20.77 6.66 -19.65
N ALA A 311 -21.41 6.22 -18.57
CA ALA A 311 -22.87 6.24 -18.43
C ALA A 311 -23.42 7.69 -18.35
N LEU A 312 -22.72 8.61 -17.66
CA LEU A 312 -23.09 10.03 -17.61
C LEU A 312 -23.02 10.66 -19.00
N LEU A 313 -21.91 10.45 -19.71
CA LEU A 313 -21.73 10.93 -21.10
C LEU A 313 -22.78 10.34 -22.06
N GLY A 314 -23.40 9.20 -21.69
CA GLY A 314 -24.46 8.55 -22.43
C GLY A 314 -25.85 9.22 -22.30
N ARG A 315 -26.07 10.05 -21.29
CA ARG A 315 -27.37 10.66 -20.97
C ARG A 315 -27.62 11.98 -21.71
N GLY A 316 -26.59 12.62 -22.21
CA GLY A 316 -26.64 13.86 -22.98
C GLY A 316 -26.47 13.61 -24.47
#